data_d10edd57c95b78fdf327e444c426197b
#
_entry.id   d10edd57c95b78fdf327e444c426197b
#
_cell.length_a   1.000
_cell.length_b   1.000
_cell.length_c   1.000
_cell.angle_alpha   90.00
_cell.angle_beta   90.00
_cell.angle_gamma   90.00
#
_symmetry.space_group_name_H-M   'P 1'
#
loop_
_entity.id
_entity.type
_entity.pdbx_description
1 polymer ?
#
loop_
_entity_poly.entity_id
_entity_poly.type
_entity_poly.pdbx_seq_one_letter_code
_entity_poly.pdbx_strand_id
1 'polypeptide(L)'
;MSRASSRSSWTIGLLTLLLAGIFSGCATSTRQSAASDRMMIPTTGTRGMSCCAMAKGVPRQTALAKTAVRFVGQSRIQVGGRSYNPDCSGFVRGVYASQRVDLYSGLGELDGGNGVGRIYTHMVEHGRIHYGPTVHPGDLVFFHNTWDFNGDGLPNDPLTHIGVVEKVEPDGTVLFVSSLSRGIERYRMNLQHPDIHKTTDGRVFNDFLRRKRFGDGVGTHYLAGQLFAAFGTLSH
;
A
#
# COMPACT_ATOMS: atom_id res chain seq x y z
N MET A 1 -52.52 40.99 22.46
CA MET A 1 -53.29 41.44 21.28
C MET A 1 -52.89 40.51 20.17
N SER A 2 -53.66 39.51 19.95
CA SER A 2 -54.81 39.37 19.06
C SER A 2 -54.41 38.95 17.64
N ARG A 3 -54.67 37.64 17.35
CA ARG A 3 -55.49 37.10 16.24
C ARG A 3 -54.81 37.11 14.86
N ALA A 4 -55.05 36.21 13.95
CA ALA A 4 -55.91 35.03 13.73
C ALA A 4 -55.33 34.27 12.53
N SER A 5 -55.23 32.94 12.45
CA SER A 5 -56.19 31.98 11.92
C SER A 5 -56.72 32.26 10.51
N SER A 6 -56.35 31.39 9.53
CA SER A 6 -57.25 31.05 8.41
C SER A 6 -56.95 29.66 7.88
N ARG A 7 -57.97 28.78 7.94
CA ARG A 7 -58.12 27.47 7.30
C ARG A 7 -58.83 27.64 5.96
N SER A 8 -58.55 26.75 5.01
CA SER A 8 -59.49 26.24 3.98
C SER A 8 -58.75 25.16 3.20
N SER A 9 -59.00 23.91 3.18
CA SER A 9 -60.17 23.06 2.89
C SER A 9 -60.56 22.97 1.41
N TRP A 10 -60.59 21.69 0.97
CA TRP A 10 -61.33 21.05 -0.12
C TRP A 10 -60.72 21.22 -1.54
N THR A 11 -60.50 20.15 -2.34
CA THR A 11 -61.51 19.26 -2.92
C THR A 11 -60.93 17.97 -3.45
N ILE A 12 -61.74 16.94 -3.33
CA ILE A 12 -61.69 15.59 -3.85
C ILE A 12 -61.96 15.63 -5.37
N GLY A 13 -61.21 14.86 -6.11
CA GLY A 13 -61.47 14.59 -7.53
C GLY A 13 -61.14 13.14 -7.89
N LEU A 14 -62.18 12.41 -8.17
CA LEU A 14 -62.30 10.96 -8.36
C LEU A 14 -61.88 10.51 -9.74
N LEU A 15 -61.23 9.34 -9.81
CA LEU A 15 -61.43 8.23 -10.72
C LEU A 15 -61.24 8.40 -12.25
N THR A 16 -60.24 7.70 -12.79
CA THR A 16 -60.44 6.87 -13.99
C THR A 16 -59.44 5.70 -14.02
N LEU A 17 -60.01 4.51 -13.94
CA LEU A 17 -59.38 3.23 -14.29
C LEU A 17 -59.18 3.17 -15.82
N LEU A 18 -58.04 2.71 -16.30
CA LEU A 18 -57.96 1.94 -17.53
C LEU A 18 -56.80 0.97 -17.55
N LEU A 19 -57.15 -0.23 -17.95
CA LEU A 19 -56.51 -1.51 -17.91
C LEU A 19 -55.23 -1.67 -18.74
N ALA A 20 -54.46 -2.62 -18.27
CA ALA A 20 -53.75 -3.70 -19.00
C ALA A 20 -52.51 -3.36 -19.81
N GLY A 21 -51.42 -3.93 -19.35
CA GLY A 21 -50.19 -4.16 -20.10
C GLY A 21 -49.26 -5.06 -19.29
N ILE A 22 -49.57 -6.38 -19.31
CA ILE A 22 -48.67 -7.40 -18.74
C ILE A 22 -47.46 -7.50 -19.67
N PHE A 23 -46.33 -6.96 -19.28
CA PHE A 23 -45.04 -7.39 -19.79
C PHE A 23 -44.21 -7.94 -18.64
N SER A 24 -44.25 -9.27 -18.57
CA SER A 24 -43.28 -10.04 -17.78
C SER A 24 -41.90 -9.87 -18.40
N GLY A 25 -41.19 -8.82 -17.95
CA GLY A 25 -39.76 -8.69 -18.16
C GLY A 25 -39.06 -9.27 -16.95
N CYS A 26 -38.57 -10.51 -17.03
CA CYS A 26 -37.53 -11.00 -16.13
C CYS A 26 -36.32 -10.10 -16.24
N ALA A 27 -36.24 -9.06 -15.44
CA ALA A 27 -35.01 -8.40 -15.13
C ALA A 27 -34.22 -9.32 -14.20
N THR A 28 -33.38 -10.16 -14.78
CA THR A 28 -32.27 -10.78 -14.06
C THR A 28 -31.39 -9.64 -13.57
N SER A 29 -31.64 -9.24 -12.33
CA SER A 29 -30.70 -8.44 -11.55
C SER A 29 -29.43 -9.28 -11.40
N THR A 30 -28.50 -9.13 -12.31
CA THR A 30 -27.11 -9.50 -12.05
C THR A 30 -26.63 -8.58 -10.94
N ARG A 31 -26.77 -9.07 -9.68
CA ARG A 31 -25.91 -8.62 -8.59
C ARG A 31 -24.48 -8.84 -9.11
N GLN A 32 -23.86 -7.81 -9.62
CA GLN A 32 -22.42 -7.72 -9.62
C GLN A 32 -22.02 -7.75 -8.14
N SER A 33 -21.77 -8.95 -7.68
CA SER A 33 -20.94 -9.21 -6.53
C SER A 33 -19.64 -8.46 -6.85
N ALA A 34 -19.41 -7.37 -6.13
CA ALA A 34 -18.07 -6.79 -6.04
C ALA A 34 -17.21 -7.94 -5.54
N ALA A 35 -16.56 -8.61 -6.46
CA ALA A 35 -15.52 -9.56 -6.15
C ALA A 35 -14.50 -8.74 -5.38
N SER A 36 -14.45 -8.96 -4.07
CA SER A 36 -13.29 -8.67 -3.26
C SER A 36 -12.15 -9.35 -4.01
N ASP A 37 -11.42 -8.56 -4.79
CA ASP A 37 -10.16 -8.99 -5.37
C ASP A 37 -9.25 -9.32 -4.19
N ARG A 38 -9.39 -10.55 -3.73
CA ARG A 38 -8.35 -11.19 -2.94
C ARG A 38 -7.14 -11.20 -3.86
N MET A 39 -6.28 -10.23 -3.64
CA MET A 39 -4.96 -10.17 -4.22
C MET A 39 -4.27 -11.50 -3.87
N MET A 40 -4.47 -12.48 -4.77
CA MET A 40 -3.80 -13.78 -4.68
C MET A 40 -2.32 -13.49 -4.81
N ILE A 41 -1.60 -13.62 -3.71
CA ILE A 41 -0.15 -13.80 -3.74
C ILE A 41 0.06 -15.07 -4.58
N PRO A 42 0.75 -15.00 -5.71
CA PRO A 42 1.05 -16.21 -6.48
C PRO A 42 1.96 -17.09 -5.64
N THR A 43 1.39 -18.10 -4.99
CA THR A 43 2.13 -19.14 -4.25
C THR A 43 2.72 -20.21 -5.15
N THR A 44 2.65 -20.06 -6.46
CA THR A 44 3.29 -20.96 -7.41
C THR A 44 4.73 -20.52 -7.64
N GLY A 45 5.60 -20.84 -6.68
CA GLY A 45 7.03 -20.89 -6.91
C GLY A 45 7.33 -21.92 -7.99
N THR A 46 7.65 -21.46 -9.20
CA THR A 46 8.30 -22.31 -10.20
C THR A 46 9.62 -22.80 -9.58
N ARG A 47 9.77 -24.11 -9.43
CA ARG A 47 10.99 -24.75 -8.90
C ARG A 47 12.20 -24.12 -9.56
N GLY A 48 13.08 -23.48 -8.77
CA GLY A 48 14.42 -23.07 -9.20
C GLY A 48 14.65 -21.60 -9.45
N MET A 49 13.63 -20.72 -9.43
CA MET A 49 13.85 -19.26 -9.48
C MET A 49 13.82 -18.67 -8.08
N SER A 50 14.91 -18.00 -7.70
CA SER A 50 14.89 -17.10 -6.54
C SER A 50 13.73 -16.12 -6.70
N CYS A 51 12.93 -15.91 -5.64
CA CYS A 51 11.79 -14.99 -5.69
C CYS A 51 12.21 -13.59 -6.17
N CYS A 52 13.38 -13.15 -5.71
CA CYS A 52 13.85 -11.82 -6.02
C CYS A 52 15.30 -11.86 -6.51
N ALA A 53 15.50 -11.36 -7.70
CA ALA A 53 16.81 -11.19 -8.30
C ALA A 53 17.07 -9.70 -8.54
N MET A 54 18.28 -9.25 -8.19
CA MET A 54 18.69 -7.86 -8.41
C MET A 54 18.92 -7.61 -9.90
N ALA A 55 18.16 -6.69 -10.49
CA ALA A 55 18.45 -6.16 -11.80
C ALA A 55 19.42 -4.98 -11.72
N LYS A 56 20.16 -4.76 -12.81
CA LYS A 56 20.99 -3.57 -12.95
C LYS A 56 20.10 -2.35 -13.03
N GLY A 57 20.19 -1.47 -12.04
CA GLY A 57 19.46 -0.21 -12.05
C GLY A 57 20.03 0.80 -13.01
N VAL A 58 19.19 1.64 -13.58
CA VAL A 58 19.64 2.84 -14.31
C VAL A 58 20.20 3.89 -13.31
N PRO A 59 20.93 4.91 -13.78
CA PRO A 59 21.57 5.89 -12.89
C PRO A 59 20.62 6.51 -11.86
N ARG A 60 19.39 6.86 -12.26
CA ARG A 60 18.37 7.42 -11.35
C ARG A 60 18.00 6.45 -10.23
N GLN A 61 17.71 5.18 -10.56
CA GLN A 61 17.37 4.15 -9.59
C GLN A 61 18.49 3.92 -8.57
N THR A 62 19.73 3.82 -9.08
CA THR A 62 20.92 3.71 -8.22
C THR A 62 21.08 4.93 -7.31
N ALA A 63 20.79 6.14 -7.79
CA ALA A 63 20.86 7.36 -7.00
C ALA A 63 19.77 7.38 -5.91
N LEU A 64 18.55 6.89 -6.18
CA LEU A 64 17.49 6.73 -5.19
C LEU A 64 17.92 5.80 -4.06
N ALA A 65 18.42 4.61 -4.38
CA ALA A 65 18.91 3.66 -3.38
C ALA A 65 20.04 4.26 -2.53
N LYS A 66 21.03 4.90 -3.15
CA LYS A 66 22.12 5.58 -2.43
C LYS A 66 21.61 6.71 -1.52
N THR A 67 20.59 7.45 -1.96
CA THR A 67 19.99 8.51 -1.14
C THR A 67 19.25 7.92 0.05
N ALA A 68 18.48 6.84 -0.14
CA ALA A 68 17.81 6.14 0.95
C ALA A 68 18.81 5.67 2.02
N VAL A 69 19.92 5.07 1.60
CA VAL A 69 20.97 4.58 2.50
C VAL A 69 21.62 5.72 3.31
N ARG A 70 21.80 6.90 2.72
CA ARG A 70 22.37 8.06 3.44
C ARG A 70 21.48 8.57 4.58
N PHE A 71 20.19 8.29 4.55
CA PHE A 71 19.28 8.67 5.63
C PHE A 71 19.29 7.68 6.81
N VAL A 72 19.89 6.50 6.67
CA VAL A 72 19.95 5.52 7.77
C VAL A 72 20.57 6.14 9.01
N GLY A 73 19.90 6.01 10.16
CA GLY A 73 20.29 6.60 11.43
C GLY A 73 19.91 8.08 11.62
N GLN A 74 19.31 8.71 10.60
CA GLN A 74 18.84 10.09 10.72
C GLN A 74 17.39 10.12 11.24
N SER A 75 17.07 11.17 12.00
CA SER A 75 15.71 11.43 12.50
C SER A 75 14.94 12.49 11.69
N ARG A 76 15.65 13.23 10.83
CA ARG A 76 15.07 14.29 10.00
C ARG A 76 15.24 13.95 8.54
N ILE A 77 14.21 14.25 7.76
CA ILE A 77 14.21 14.03 6.31
C ILE A 77 14.18 15.42 5.67
N GLN A 78 15.33 15.87 5.19
CA GLN A 78 15.47 17.18 4.55
C GLN A 78 16.19 17.04 3.21
N VAL A 79 15.58 17.53 2.14
CA VAL A 79 16.11 17.47 0.78
C VAL A 79 15.82 18.77 0.06
N GLY A 80 16.86 19.37 -0.53
CA GLY A 80 16.72 20.61 -1.29
C GLY A 80 16.14 21.77 -0.47
N GLY A 81 16.40 21.83 0.84
CA GLY A 81 15.86 22.86 1.74
C GLY A 81 14.43 22.57 2.22
N ARG A 82 13.76 21.51 1.72
CA ARG A 82 12.41 21.11 2.13
C ARG A 82 12.47 19.99 3.16
N SER A 83 11.67 20.10 4.22
CA SER A 83 11.47 19.06 5.22
C SER A 83 10.28 18.17 4.84
N TYR A 84 10.41 16.88 5.16
CA TYR A 84 9.36 15.87 4.97
C TYR A 84 8.99 15.26 6.32
N ASN A 85 7.78 14.73 6.43
CA ASN A 85 7.33 14.06 7.64
C ASN A 85 8.26 12.90 8.02
N PRO A 86 8.57 12.70 9.31
CA PRO A 86 9.45 11.64 9.77
C PRO A 86 8.72 10.28 9.86
N ASP A 87 7.96 9.94 8.81
CA ASP A 87 7.24 8.68 8.63
C ASP A 87 7.70 7.98 7.34
N CYS A 88 7.18 6.77 7.08
CA CYS A 88 7.57 5.98 5.91
C CYS A 88 7.24 6.68 4.59
N SER A 89 6.10 7.34 4.49
CA SER A 89 5.68 8.03 3.28
C SER A 89 6.50 9.30 3.03
N GLY A 90 6.74 10.09 4.07
CA GLY A 90 7.59 11.28 3.99
C GLY A 90 9.04 10.94 3.69
N PHE A 91 9.57 9.84 4.26
CA PHE A 91 10.90 9.32 3.93
C PHE A 91 11.03 9.03 2.43
N VAL A 92 10.13 8.22 1.88
CA VAL A 92 10.14 7.85 0.46
C VAL A 92 9.99 9.08 -0.43
N ARG A 93 9.09 10.00 -0.10
CA ARG A 93 8.93 11.28 -0.83
C ARG A 93 10.21 12.11 -0.82
N GLY A 94 10.88 12.20 0.32
CA GLY A 94 12.17 12.88 0.43
C GLY A 94 13.24 12.25 -0.45
N VAL A 95 13.34 10.90 -0.43
CA VAL A 95 14.28 10.17 -1.30
C VAL A 95 14.01 10.47 -2.77
N TYR A 96 12.77 10.37 -3.23
CA TYR A 96 12.40 10.59 -4.63
C TYR A 96 12.54 12.07 -5.05
N ALA A 97 12.25 13.00 -4.17
CA ALA A 97 12.47 14.42 -4.40
C ALA A 97 13.95 14.78 -4.67
N SER A 98 14.90 13.99 -4.15
CA SER A 98 16.33 14.13 -4.48
C SER A 98 16.63 13.95 -5.96
N GLN A 99 15.74 13.25 -6.68
CA GLN A 99 15.80 13.03 -8.12
C GLN A 99 14.71 13.82 -8.88
N ARG A 100 14.17 14.88 -8.24
CA ARG A 100 13.12 15.76 -8.79
C ARG A 100 11.82 15.05 -9.14
N VAL A 101 11.50 13.97 -8.43
CA VAL A 101 10.23 13.23 -8.56
C VAL A 101 9.34 13.58 -7.38
N ASP A 102 8.17 14.13 -7.65
CA ASP A 102 7.13 14.32 -6.64
C ASP A 102 6.10 13.18 -6.76
N LEU A 103 6.13 12.26 -5.79
CA LEU A 103 5.23 11.10 -5.73
C LEU A 103 3.78 11.45 -5.38
N TYR A 104 3.47 12.74 -5.18
CA TYR A 104 2.10 13.21 -4.99
C TYR A 104 1.63 14.10 -6.16
N SER A 105 2.45 14.25 -7.21
CA SER A 105 2.05 15.03 -8.37
C SER A 105 0.85 14.40 -9.09
N GLY A 106 -0.10 15.23 -9.49
CA GLY A 106 -1.32 14.78 -10.19
C GLY A 106 -2.41 14.19 -9.31
N LEU A 107 -2.16 13.98 -8.00
CA LEU A 107 -3.13 13.37 -7.08
C LEU A 107 -3.92 14.42 -6.30
N GLY A 108 -5.23 14.22 -6.16
CA GLY A 108 -6.08 14.95 -5.22
C GLY A 108 -5.75 14.61 -3.76
N GLU A 109 -6.25 15.41 -2.82
CA GLU A 109 -5.98 15.20 -1.38
C GLU A 109 -6.51 13.85 -0.85
N LEU A 110 -7.59 13.35 -1.43
CA LEU A 110 -8.28 12.13 -1.00
C LEU A 110 -7.88 10.88 -1.80
N ASP A 111 -7.06 11.04 -2.84
CA ASP A 111 -6.67 9.91 -3.69
C ASP A 111 -5.75 8.95 -2.92
N GLY A 112 -6.12 7.67 -2.90
CA GLY A 112 -5.35 6.60 -2.27
C GLY A 112 -5.44 6.54 -0.74
N GLY A 113 -6.28 7.35 -0.09
CA GLY A 113 -6.51 7.31 1.37
C GLY A 113 -5.32 7.81 2.19
N ASN A 114 -4.48 6.92 2.72
CA ASN A 114 -3.29 7.29 3.47
C ASN A 114 -2.10 7.67 2.56
N GLY A 115 -1.01 8.19 3.16
CA GLY A 115 0.17 8.63 2.42
C GLY A 115 0.82 7.55 1.57
N VAL A 116 0.78 6.28 2.00
CA VAL A 116 1.32 5.14 1.25
C VAL A 116 0.41 4.78 0.07
N GLY A 117 -0.90 4.78 0.28
CA GLY A 117 -1.90 4.56 -0.77
C GLY A 117 -1.78 5.58 -1.89
N ARG A 118 -1.56 6.87 -1.54
CA ARG A 118 -1.31 7.93 -2.55
C ARG A 118 -0.06 7.65 -3.40
N ILE A 119 1.04 7.22 -2.78
CA ILE A 119 2.25 6.83 -3.51
C ILE A 119 1.96 5.62 -4.40
N TYR A 120 1.20 4.65 -3.91
CA TYR A 120 0.81 3.47 -4.70
C TYR A 120 0.00 3.88 -5.93
N THR A 121 -0.99 4.76 -5.78
CA THR A 121 -1.78 5.31 -6.91
C THR A 121 -0.86 6.00 -7.94
N HIS A 122 0.06 6.85 -7.48
CA HIS A 122 1.06 7.47 -8.38
C HIS A 122 1.87 6.42 -9.15
N MET A 123 2.28 5.33 -8.49
CA MET A 123 3.03 4.25 -9.15
C MET A 123 2.19 3.44 -10.13
N VAL A 124 0.88 3.30 -9.91
CA VAL A 124 -0.04 2.70 -10.88
C VAL A 124 -0.14 3.55 -12.14
N GLU A 125 -0.19 4.87 -12.00
CA GLU A 125 -0.37 5.82 -13.11
C GLU A 125 0.93 6.11 -13.88
N HIS A 126 2.06 6.21 -13.18
CA HIS A 126 3.32 6.73 -13.73
C HIS A 126 4.49 5.74 -13.66
N GLY A 127 4.25 4.54 -13.16
CA GLY A 127 5.25 3.50 -12.99
C GLY A 127 4.75 2.13 -13.38
N ARG A 128 5.23 1.13 -12.66
CA ARG A 128 4.80 -0.26 -12.79
C ARG A 128 4.74 -0.90 -11.41
N ILE A 129 3.58 -1.44 -11.05
CA ILE A 129 3.41 -2.32 -9.88
C ILE A 129 3.70 -3.76 -10.31
N HIS A 130 4.47 -4.50 -9.49
CA HIS A 130 4.82 -5.89 -9.75
C HIS A 130 5.12 -6.67 -8.46
N TYR A 131 5.23 -8.00 -8.59
CA TYR A 131 5.46 -8.92 -7.47
C TYR A 131 6.80 -9.67 -7.57
N GLY A 132 7.70 -9.18 -8.34
CA GLY A 132 8.97 -9.81 -8.69
C GLY A 132 8.91 -10.47 -10.08
N PRO A 133 9.82 -11.40 -10.40
CA PRO A 133 11.01 -11.77 -9.62
C PRO A 133 12.14 -10.74 -9.68
N THR A 134 12.10 -9.81 -10.64
CA THR A 134 13.17 -8.83 -10.87
C THR A 134 12.89 -7.55 -10.08
N VAL A 135 13.85 -7.12 -9.28
CA VAL A 135 13.79 -5.93 -8.43
C VAL A 135 15.01 -5.04 -8.71
N HIS A 136 14.81 -3.73 -8.76
CA HIS A 136 15.89 -2.76 -9.01
C HIS A 136 16.25 -2.00 -7.74
N PRO A 137 17.51 -1.52 -7.61
CA PRO A 137 17.83 -0.56 -6.56
C PRO A 137 16.96 0.69 -6.75
N GLY A 138 16.42 1.23 -5.66
CA GLY A 138 15.53 2.39 -5.71
C GLY A 138 14.07 2.08 -6.01
N ASP A 139 13.70 0.83 -6.31
CA ASP A 139 12.29 0.43 -6.35
C ASP A 139 11.63 0.66 -4.99
N LEU A 140 10.34 0.89 -5.01
CA LEU A 140 9.50 0.92 -3.81
C LEU A 140 9.09 -0.49 -3.42
N VAL A 141 8.97 -0.73 -2.11
CA VAL A 141 8.35 -1.93 -1.57
C VAL A 141 7.21 -1.52 -0.65
N PHE A 142 6.02 -2.08 -0.90
CA PHE A 142 4.78 -1.78 -0.19
C PHE A 142 4.37 -2.94 0.71
N PHE A 143 3.72 -2.60 1.84
CA PHE A 143 3.27 -3.59 2.82
C PHE A 143 1.84 -3.28 3.27
N HIS A 144 1.08 -4.36 3.57
CA HIS A 144 -0.22 -4.32 4.21
C HIS A 144 -0.09 -4.56 5.72
N ASN A 145 -1.08 -4.18 6.50
CA ASN A 145 -1.29 -4.62 7.87
C ASN A 145 -0.11 -4.43 8.84
N THR A 146 0.80 -3.47 8.58
CA THR A 146 1.92 -3.21 9.50
C THR A 146 1.47 -2.53 10.80
N TRP A 147 0.27 -1.97 10.80
CA TRP A 147 -0.45 -1.45 11.95
C TRP A 147 -1.94 -1.38 11.63
N ASP A 148 -2.76 -1.30 12.66
CA ASP A 148 -4.21 -1.18 12.59
C ASP A 148 -4.55 0.29 12.28
N PHE A 149 -4.75 0.59 11.00
CA PHE A 149 -4.97 1.96 10.52
C PHE A 149 -6.40 2.45 10.79
N ASN A 150 -7.38 1.57 10.64
CA ASN A 150 -8.79 1.89 10.81
C ASN A 150 -9.27 1.71 12.27
N GLY A 151 -8.46 1.09 13.14
CA GLY A 151 -8.73 0.91 14.56
C GLY A 151 -9.74 -0.20 14.88
N ASP A 152 -10.03 -1.10 13.92
CA ASP A 152 -11.02 -2.18 14.10
C ASP A 152 -10.45 -3.47 14.71
N GLY A 153 -9.15 -3.54 14.91
CA GLY A 153 -8.43 -4.68 15.47
C GLY A 153 -8.23 -5.85 14.49
N LEU A 154 -8.63 -5.70 13.23
CA LEU A 154 -8.51 -6.74 12.21
C LEU A 154 -7.28 -6.54 11.32
N PRO A 155 -6.73 -7.60 10.71
CA PRO A 155 -5.62 -7.49 9.75
C PRO A 155 -6.16 -7.22 8.32
N ASN A 156 -6.84 -6.10 8.12
CA ASN A 156 -7.53 -5.72 6.89
C ASN A 156 -7.11 -4.35 6.34
N ASP A 157 -6.00 -3.81 6.83
CA ASP A 157 -5.50 -2.48 6.48
C ASP A 157 -4.56 -2.53 5.27
N PRO A 158 -4.98 -2.12 4.08
CA PRO A 158 -4.10 -2.11 2.91
C PRO A 158 -3.10 -0.96 2.97
N LEU A 159 -1.90 -1.19 2.39
CA LEU A 159 -0.90 -0.17 2.09
C LEU A 159 -0.55 0.72 3.31
N THR A 160 -0.21 0.07 4.43
CA THR A 160 0.10 0.77 5.69
C THR A 160 1.57 1.11 5.86
N HIS A 161 2.46 0.57 5.00
CA HIS A 161 3.90 0.86 5.10
C HIS A 161 4.60 0.76 3.74
N ILE A 162 5.76 1.45 3.63
CA ILE A 162 6.53 1.55 2.40
C ILE A 162 8.03 1.72 2.71
N GLY A 163 8.88 1.22 1.81
CA GLY A 163 10.32 1.42 1.84
C GLY A 163 10.94 1.56 0.46
N VAL A 164 12.24 1.84 0.42
CA VAL A 164 13.05 1.94 -0.80
C VAL A 164 14.03 0.79 -0.84
N VAL A 165 14.03 0.01 -1.90
CA VAL A 165 14.95 -1.13 -2.09
C VAL A 165 16.38 -0.61 -2.22
N GLU A 166 17.27 -1.16 -1.38
CA GLU A 166 18.72 -0.92 -1.46
C GLU A 166 19.36 -1.93 -2.41
N LYS A 167 19.16 -3.21 -2.16
CA LYS A 167 19.70 -4.33 -2.93
C LYS A 167 18.96 -5.62 -2.68
N VAL A 168 19.23 -6.63 -3.50
CA VAL A 168 18.84 -8.03 -3.26
C VAL A 168 20.10 -8.86 -3.03
N GLU A 169 20.12 -9.68 -2.01
CA GLU A 169 21.21 -10.60 -1.70
C GLU A 169 21.12 -11.88 -2.55
N PRO A 170 22.20 -12.67 -2.67
CA PRO A 170 22.22 -13.87 -3.52
C PRO A 170 21.15 -14.92 -3.16
N ASP A 171 20.68 -14.93 -1.92
CA ASP A 171 19.62 -15.82 -1.44
C ASP A 171 18.20 -15.29 -1.68
N GLY A 172 18.06 -14.21 -2.44
CA GLY A 172 16.79 -13.56 -2.73
C GLY A 172 16.28 -12.64 -1.62
N THR A 173 17.03 -12.42 -0.54
CA THR A 173 16.68 -11.48 0.53
C THR A 173 16.80 -10.05 0.02
N VAL A 174 15.69 -9.32 0.05
CA VAL A 174 15.61 -7.91 -0.31
C VAL A 174 15.99 -7.07 0.91
N LEU A 175 17.04 -6.26 0.78
CA LEU A 175 17.34 -5.18 1.72
C LEU A 175 16.64 -3.91 1.27
N PHE A 176 15.93 -3.28 2.18
CA PHE A 176 15.28 -2.00 1.93
C PHE A 176 15.45 -1.05 3.12
N VAL A 177 15.35 0.23 2.85
CA VAL A 177 15.40 1.29 3.87
C VAL A 177 14.00 1.84 4.05
N SER A 178 13.60 2.03 5.29
CA SER A 178 12.32 2.65 5.63
C SER A 178 12.38 3.39 6.96
N SER A 179 11.41 4.27 7.20
CA SER A 179 11.21 4.97 8.47
C SER A 179 10.11 4.28 9.25
N LEU A 180 10.47 3.71 10.38
CA LEU A 180 9.58 3.15 11.39
C LEU A 180 9.73 3.90 12.72
N SER A 181 9.05 3.44 13.76
CA SER A 181 9.04 4.09 15.09
C SER A 181 10.42 4.32 15.72
N ARG A 182 11.46 3.60 15.29
CA ARG A 182 12.85 3.77 15.77
C ARG A 182 13.66 4.76 14.92
N GLY A 183 13.09 5.25 13.82
CA GLY A 183 13.77 6.09 12.83
C GLY A 183 13.98 5.37 11.50
N ILE A 184 14.94 5.86 10.73
CA ILE A 184 15.24 5.33 9.40
C ILE A 184 16.31 4.25 9.53
N GLU A 185 15.93 3.02 9.18
CA GLU A 185 16.77 1.82 9.34
C GLU A 185 16.69 0.94 8.09
N ARG A 186 17.62 -0.02 8.02
CA ARG A 186 17.59 -1.13 7.04
C ARG A 186 16.75 -2.27 7.56
N TYR A 187 15.97 -2.84 6.67
CA TYR A 187 15.12 -4.01 6.92
C TYR A 187 15.36 -5.07 5.86
N ARG A 188 15.04 -6.31 6.20
CA ARG A 188 15.16 -7.49 5.34
C ARG A 188 13.80 -8.09 5.08
N MET A 189 13.61 -8.56 3.86
CA MET A 189 12.45 -9.31 3.42
C MET A 189 12.86 -10.44 2.50
N ASN A 190 12.40 -11.66 2.77
CA ASN A 190 12.60 -12.81 1.92
C ASN A 190 11.26 -13.45 1.58
N LEU A 191 10.85 -13.39 0.31
CA LEU A 191 9.55 -13.89 -0.14
C LEU A 191 9.54 -15.40 -0.41
N GLN A 192 10.71 -16.05 -0.44
CA GLN A 192 10.77 -17.52 -0.48
C GLN A 192 10.52 -18.15 0.89
N HIS A 193 10.83 -17.41 1.95
CA HIS A 193 10.71 -17.83 3.34
C HIS A 193 9.95 -16.78 4.16
N PRO A 194 8.70 -16.41 3.78
CA PRO A 194 7.99 -15.27 4.37
C PRO A 194 7.74 -15.42 5.87
N ASP A 195 7.63 -16.66 6.34
CA ASP A 195 7.31 -17.02 7.73
C ASP A 195 8.54 -17.19 8.62
N ILE A 196 9.74 -17.08 8.06
CA ILE A 196 11.00 -17.29 8.80
C ILE A 196 11.62 -15.93 9.12
N HIS A 197 11.67 -15.59 10.41
CA HIS A 197 12.43 -14.42 10.86
C HIS A 197 13.93 -14.66 10.72
N LYS A 198 14.42 -15.78 11.27
CA LYS A 198 15.84 -16.07 11.40
C LYS A 198 16.10 -17.55 11.18
N THR A 199 17.15 -17.86 10.44
CA THR A 199 17.63 -19.23 10.21
C THR A 199 18.34 -19.79 11.43
N THR A 200 18.58 -21.10 11.47
CA THR A 200 19.30 -21.78 12.56
C THR A 200 20.74 -21.32 12.70
N ASP A 201 21.39 -20.92 11.61
CA ASP A 201 22.74 -20.33 11.59
C ASP A 201 22.77 -18.84 11.93
N GLY A 202 21.63 -18.26 12.26
CA GLY A 202 21.55 -16.90 12.78
C GLY A 202 21.31 -15.81 11.74
N ARG A 203 21.17 -16.12 10.44
CA ARG A 203 20.89 -15.17 9.39
C ARG A 203 19.43 -14.71 9.46
N VAL A 204 19.21 -13.40 9.35
CA VAL A 204 17.86 -12.82 9.33
C VAL A 204 17.32 -12.83 7.90
N PHE A 205 16.16 -13.48 7.69
CA PHE A 205 15.41 -13.46 6.44
C PHE A 205 14.37 -12.34 6.41
N ASN A 206 13.61 -12.21 7.51
CA ASN A 206 12.56 -11.19 7.57
C ASN A 206 12.62 -10.44 8.89
N ASP A 207 12.67 -9.12 8.82
CA ASP A 207 12.54 -8.28 9.99
C ASP A 207 11.06 -8.10 10.36
N PHE A 208 10.81 -7.75 11.63
CA PHE A 208 9.48 -7.43 12.12
C PHE A 208 9.10 -6.02 11.68
N LEU A 209 8.01 -5.89 10.91
CA LEU A 209 7.45 -4.59 10.51
C LEU A 209 6.22 -4.22 11.36
N ARG A 210 5.48 -5.21 11.86
CA ARG A 210 4.37 -5.00 12.78
C ARG A 210 4.84 -5.24 14.22
N ARG A 211 4.51 -4.30 15.11
CA ARG A 211 4.73 -4.48 16.56
C ARG A 211 3.63 -5.37 17.11
N LYS A 212 4.01 -6.42 17.85
CA LYS A 212 3.06 -7.27 18.55
C LYS A 212 2.30 -6.45 19.60
N ARG A 213 0.98 -6.62 19.67
CA ARG A 213 0.09 -5.95 20.63
C ARG A 213 -0.69 -6.97 21.44
N PHE A 214 -1.09 -6.58 22.64
CA PHE A 214 -2.08 -7.33 23.39
C PHE A 214 -3.41 -7.28 22.63
N GLY A 215 -4.02 -8.45 22.39
CA GLY A 215 -5.24 -8.54 21.58
C GLY A 215 -5.05 -8.89 20.11
N ASP A 216 -3.81 -8.94 19.62
CA ASP A 216 -3.57 -9.45 18.26
C ASP A 216 -4.15 -10.87 18.14
N GLY A 217 -5.03 -11.08 17.14
CA GLY A 217 -5.70 -12.36 16.90
C GLY A 217 -4.75 -13.46 16.39
N VAL A 218 -5.22 -14.70 16.48
CA VAL A 218 -4.56 -15.84 15.83
C VAL A 218 -4.51 -15.58 14.33
N GLY A 219 -3.31 -15.62 13.72
CA GLY A 219 -3.10 -15.33 12.30
C GLY A 219 -2.63 -13.90 12.01
N THR A 220 -2.42 -13.07 13.04
CA THR A 220 -1.76 -11.77 12.83
C THR A 220 -0.32 -11.98 12.35
N HIS A 221 0.00 -11.38 11.23
CA HIS A 221 1.32 -11.40 10.61
C HIS A 221 2.20 -10.26 11.13
N TYR A 222 3.52 -10.52 11.24
CA TYR A 222 4.48 -9.56 11.80
C TYR A 222 5.71 -9.34 10.93
N LEU A 223 6.06 -10.33 10.12
CA LEU A 223 7.30 -10.36 9.34
C LEU A 223 7.13 -9.67 7.99
N ALA A 224 8.18 -9.04 7.50
CA ALA A 224 8.18 -8.31 6.24
C ALA A 224 7.66 -9.15 5.07
N GLY A 225 8.09 -10.41 4.95
CA GLY A 225 7.63 -11.32 3.90
C GLY A 225 6.14 -11.63 3.97
N GLN A 226 5.60 -11.78 5.17
CA GLN A 226 4.17 -12.04 5.40
C GLN A 226 3.28 -10.83 5.06
N LEU A 227 3.82 -9.63 5.25
CA LEU A 227 3.11 -8.36 5.11
C LEU A 227 3.30 -7.73 3.72
N PHE A 228 4.11 -8.36 2.84
CA PHE A 228 4.41 -7.87 1.51
C PHE A 228 3.15 -7.64 0.68
N ALA A 229 3.07 -6.47 0.05
CA ALA A 229 1.98 -6.09 -0.84
C ALA A 229 2.42 -6.11 -2.31
N ALA A 230 3.45 -5.33 -2.66
CA ALA A 230 3.94 -5.20 -4.02
C ALA A 230 5.30 -4.49 -4.06
N PHE A 231 5.94 -4.53 -5.21
CA PHE A 231 7.00 -3.60 -5.60
C PHE A 231 6.44 -2.54 -6.54
N GLY A 232 7.10 -1.37 -6.58
CA GLY A 232 6.82 -0.31 -7.53
C GLY A 232 8.09 0.18 -8.19
N THR A 233 8.17 0.10 -9.52
CA THR A 233 9.27 0.64 -10.33
C THR A 233 8.79 1.87 -11.07
N LEU A 234 9.47 3.00 -10.93
CA LEU A 234 9.14 4.21 -11.69
C LEU A 234 9.51 4.04 -13.16
N SER A 235 8.59 4.38 -14.06
CA SER A 235 8.87 4.44 -15.49
C SER A 235 9.86 5.57 -15.81
N HIS A 236 10.71 5.38 -16.80
CA HIS A 236 11.83 6.29 -17.16
C HIS A 236 11.37 7.33 -18.16
#